data_fcc189f2cbe617f30564ed2995ad1f47
#
_entry.id   fcc189f2cbe617f30564ed2995ad1f47
#
_cell.length_a   1.000
_cell.length_b   1.000
_cell.length_c   1.000
_cell.angle_alpha   90.00
_cell.angle_beta   90.00
_cell.angle_gamma   90.00
#
_symmetry.space_group_name_H-M   'P 1'
#
loop_
_entity.id
_entity.type
_entity.pdbx_description
1 polymer ?
#
loop_
_entity_poly.entity_id
_entity_poly.type
_entity_poly.pdbx_seq_one_letter_code
_entity_poly.pdbx_strand_id
1 'polypeptide(L)'
;MTITSELDARIEIKAFVDRSRAAISEWYVGVTADPDARMAAHGLEGSDWYIVRRLSSAEGAARVAEGMLKAGCDGSASEDSREGDEEPAGEPTSVYAYWKRGHTTP
;
A
#
# COMPACT_ATOMS: atom_id res chain seq x y z
N MET A 1 -9.03 -7.85 -11.53
CA MET A 1 -8.34 -8.05 -10.24
C MET A 1 -9.27 -8.67 -9.23
N THR A 2 -8.82 -9.69 -8.55
CA THR A 2 -9.63 -10.38 -7.54
C THR A 2 -9.69 -9.56 -6.26
N ILE A 3 -10.89 -9.49 -5.67
CA ILE A 3 -11.05 -8.83 -4.37
C ILE A 3 -10.57 -9.77 -3.27
N THR A 4 -9.74 -9.25 -2.38
CA THR A 4 -9.14 -10.00 -1.27
C THR A 4 -9.84 -9.60 0.03
N SER A 5 -10.09 -10.56 0.91
CA SER A 5 -10.63 -10.25 2.24
C SER A 5 -9.62 -9.49 3.07
N GLU A 6 -10.10 -8.76 4.08
CA GLU A 6 -9.21 -8.00 4.97
C GLU A 6 -8.20 -8.90 5.66
N LEU A 7 -8.66 -10.05 6.16
CA LEU A 7 -7.76 -10.99 6.84
C LEU A 7 -6.69 -11.52 5.88
N ASP A 8 -7.10 -11.96 4.70
CA ASP A 8 -6.16 -12.49 3.71
C ASP A 8 -5.18 -11.44 3.25
N ALA A 9 -5.65 -10.21 3.02
CA ALA A 9 -4.78 -9.10 2.63
C ALA A 9 -3.70 -8.84 3.67
N ARG A 10 -4.08 -8.81 4.95
CA ARG A 10 -3.12 -8.60 6.04
C ARG A 10 -2.09 -9.72 6.11
N ILE A 11 -2.54 -10.95 6.00
CA ILE A 11 -1.66 -12.12 6.05
C ILE A 11 -0.69 -12.09 4.86
N GLU A 12 -1.20 -11.84 3.66
CA GLU A 12 -0.39 -11.86 2.44
C GLU A 12 0.63 -10.72 2.41
N ILE A 13 0.23 -9.52 2.81
CA ILE A 13 1.14 -8.37 2.85
C ILE A 13 2.21 -8.62 3.91
N LYS A 14 1.84 -9.06 5.10
CA LYS A 14 2.81 -9.33 6.16
C LYS A 14 3.80 -10.42 5.77
N ALA A 15 3.32 -11.49 5.13
CA ALA A 15 4.19 -12.56 4.65
C ALA A 15 5.16 -12.06 3.57
N PHE A 16 4.69 -11.16 2.70
CA PHE A 16 5.54 -10.57 1.67
C PHE A 16 6.65 -9.71 2.29
N VAL A 17 6.28 -8.87 3.25
CA VAL A 17 7.23 -8.04 3.99
C VAL A 17 8.27 -8.92 4.69
N ASP A 18 7.82 -9.97 5.36
CA ASP A 18 8.71 -10.89 6.08
C ASP A 18 9.70 -11.58 5.14
N ARG A 19 9.27 -11.93 3.94
CA ARG A 19 10.14 -12.56 2.95
C ARG A 19 11.26 -11.66 2.46
N SER A 20 11.06 -10.35 2.50
CA SER A 20 12.09 -9.40 2.07
C SER A 20 13.27 -9.36 3.04
N ARG A 21 13.08 -9.81 4.27
CA ARG A 21 14.04 -9.72 5.38
C ARG A 21 14.41 -8.30 5.77
N ALA A 22 13.76 -7.31 5.17
CA ALA A 22 13.92 -5.93 5.56
C ALA A 22 13.15 -5.69 6.86
N ALA A 23 13.58 -4.72 7.65
CA ALA A 23 12.81 -4.31 8.83
C ALA A 23 11.45 -3.77 8.38
N ILE A 24 10.40 -4.04 9.15
CA ILE A 24 9.06 -3.61 8.78
C ILE A 24 8.98 -2.08 8.64
N SER A 25 9.79 -1.34 9.39
CA SER A 25 9.86 0.12 9.29
C SER A 25 10.44 0.62 7.97
N GLU A 26 11.05 -0.26 7.18
CA GLU A 26 11.55 0.07 5.85
C GLU A 26 10.46 -0.07 4.77
N TRP A 27 9.27 -0.50 5.16
CA TRP A 27 8.15 -0.64 4.25
C TRP A 27 7.16 0.51 4.42
N TYR A 28 6.63 0.97 3.30
CA TYR A 28 5.59 1.99 3.25
C TYR A 28 4.28 1.34 2.81
N VAL A 29 3.20 1.65 3.53
CA VAL A 29 1.86 1.16 3.20
C VAL A 29 0.94 2.33 2.93
N GLY A 30 0.04 2.18 1.95
CA GLY A 30 -0.94 3.20 1.63
C GLY A 30 -2.20 2.61 1.04
N VAL A 31 -3.20 3.46 0.89
CA VAL A 31 -4.46 3.10 0.24
C VAL A 31 -4.70 4.03 -0.95
N THR A 32 -5.32 3.51 -2.00
CA THR A 32 -5.55 4.29 -3.21
C THR A 32 -6.66 3.69 -4.07
N ALA A 33 -7.28 4.52 -4.91
CA ALA A 33 -8.18 4.06 -5.95
C ALA A 33 -7.42 3.61 -7.21
N ASP A 34 -6.19 4.08 -7.38
CA ASP A 34 -5.36 3.75 -8.54
C ASP A 34 -3.94 3.39 -8.10
N PRO A 35 -3.70 2.11 -7.79
CA PRO A 35 -2.40 1.69 -7.31
C PRO A 35 -1.26 1.92 -8.31
N ASP A 36 -1.51 1.77 -9.60
CA ASP A 36 -0.45 1.96 -10.60
C ASP A 36 0.03 3.41 -10.62
N ALA A 37 -0.91 4.36 -10.63
CA ALA A 37 -0.57 5.78 -10.63
C ALA A 37 0.12 6.18 -9.33
N ARG A 38 -0.34 5.64 -8.20
CA ARG A 38 0.24 5.98 -6.90
C ARG A 38 1.66 5.43 -6.75
N MET A 39 1.89 4.20 -7.20
CA MET A 39 3.23 3.63 -7.16
C MET A 39 4.20 4.37 -8.08
N ALA A 40 3.73 4.80 -9.24
CA ALA A 40 4.54 5.65 -10.12
C ALA A 40 4.90 6.97 -9.45
N ALA A 41 3.96 7.57 -8.71
CA ALA A 41 4.20 8.81 -7.97
C ALA A 41 5.25 8.63 -6.86
N HIS A 42 5.35 7.42 -6.28
CA HIS A 42 6.38 7.11 -5.29
C HIS A 42 7.74 6.79 -5.92
N GLY A 43 7.82 6.72 -7.25
CA GLY A 43 9.07 6.47 -7.94
C GLY A 43 9.47 5.01 -8.02
N LEU A 44 8.53 4.09 -7.87
CA LEU A 44 8.82 2.66 -7.97
C LEU A 44 9.24 2.27 -9.38
N GLU A 45 10.21 1.39 -9.45
CA GLU A 45 10.71 0.81 -10.69
C GLU A 45 10.35 -0.68 -10.75
N GLY A 46 10.49 -1.29 -11.91
CA GLY A 46 10.08 -2.68 -12.11
C GLY A 46 10.78 -3.69 -11.23
N SER A 47 11.98 -3.37 -10.72
CA SER A 47 12.74 -4.25 -9.83
C SER A 47 12.42 -4.07 -8.35
N ASP A 48 11.60 -3.09 -8.01
CA ASP A 48 11.25 -2.82 -6.62
C ASP A 48 10.28 -3.86 -6.08
N TRP A 49 10.44 -4.17 -4.80
CA TRP A 49 9.52 -5.06 -4.11
C TRP A 49 8.27 -4.30 -3.73
N TYR A 50 7.12 -4.78 -4.20
CA TYR A 50 5.83 -4.20 -3.84
C TYR A 50 4.74 -5.25 -3.90
N ILE A 51 3.64 -4.97 -3.21
CA ILE A 51 2.46 -5.83 -3.22
C ILE A 51 1.21 -4.94 -3.22
N VAL A 52 0.19 -5.34 -3.96
CA VAL A 52 -1.09 -4.64 -4.02
C VAL A 52 -2.20 -5.64 -3.77
N ARG A 53 -3.18 -5.23 -2.96
CA ARG A 53 -4.39 -6.05 -2.74
C ARG A 53 -5.61 -5.16 -2.80
N ARG A 54 -6.62 -5.62 -3.50
CA ARG A 54 -7.87 -4.90 -3.62
C ARG A 54 -8.90 -5.46 -2.65
N LEU A 55 -9.51 -4.58 -1.86
CA LEU A 55 -10.55 -4.92 -0.91
C LEU A 55 -11.92 -4.55 -1.48
N SER A 56 -12.98 -4.99 -0.82
CA SER A 56 -14.34 -4.71 -1.26
C SER A 56 -14.83 -3.30 -0.90
N SER A 57 -14.10 -2.60 -0.02
CA SER A 57 -14.49 -1.26 0.42
C SER A 57 -13.26 -0.44 0.82
N ALA A 58 -13.43 0.88 0.82
CA ALA A 58 -12.39 1.80 1.29
C ALA A 58 -12.14 1.60 2.79
N GLU A 59 -13.18 1.30 3.55
CA GLU A 59 -13.02 1.04 4.98
C GLU A 59 -12.18 -0.20 5.24
N GLY A 60 -12.38 -1.26 4.44
CA GLY A 60 -11.58 -2.47 4.53
C GLY A 60 -10.12 -2.21 4.21
N ALA A 61 -9.85 -1.45 3.16
CA ALA A 61 -8.50 -1.08 2.80
C ALA A 61 -7.83 -0.27 3.91
N ALA A 62 -8.54 0.69 4.49
CA ALA A 62 -8.01 1.49 5.59
C ALA A 62 -7.67 0.63 6.81
N ARG A 63 -8.54 -0.35 7.14
CA ARG A 63 -8.27 -1.25 8.28
C ARG A 63 -7.04 -2.11 8.05
N VAL A 64 -6.83 -2.59 6.84
CA VAL A 64 -5.63 -3.36 6.51
C VAL A 64 -4.39 -2.48 6.66
N ALA A 65 -4.43 -1.27 6.11
CA ALA A 65 -3.32 -0.32 6.23
C ALA A 65 -3.03 0.02 7.69
N GLU A 66 -4.07 0.27 8.50
CA GLU A 66 -3.88 0.54 9.93
C GLU A 66 -3.19 -0.61 10.64
N GLY A 67 -3.56 -1.85 10.32
CA GLY A 67 -2.91 -3.02 10.88
C GLY A 67 -1.42 -3.06 10.57
N MET A 68 -1.06 -2.70 9.36
CA MET A 68 0.36 -2.65 8.97
C MET A 68 1.10 -1.50 9.64
N LEU A 69 0.45 -0.35 9.80
CA LEU A 69 1.03 0.79 10.52
C LEU A 69 1.29 0.44 11.98
N LYS A 70 0.35 -0.23 12.63
CA LYS A 70 0.52 -0.69 14.01
C LYS A 70 1.63 -1.72 14.15
N ALA A 71 1.86 -2.50 13.10
CA ALA A 71 2.96 -3.47 13.08
C ALA A 71 4.32 -2.82 12.87
N GLY A 72 4.38 -1.56 12.47
CA GLY A 72 5.62 -0.81 12.32
C GLY A 72 5.91 -0.22 10.95
N CYS A 73 5.06 -0.47 9.95
CA CYS A 73 5.24 0.13 8.63
C CYS A 73 5.08 1.65 8.69
N ASP A 74 5.80 2.33 7.81
CA ASP A 74 5.54 3.74 7.53
C ASP A 74 4.34 3.84 6.59
N GLY A 75 3.74 5.02 6.47
CA GLY A 75 2.66 5.24 5.52
C GLY A 75 1.42 5.88 6.10
N SER A 76 0.27 5.60 5.47
CA SER A 76 -1.00 6.19 5.86
C SER A 76 -2.15 5.22 5.62
N ALA A 77 -3.15 5.26 6.51
CA ALA A 77 -4.38 4.49 6.35
C ALA A 77 -5.45 5.25 5.59
N SER A 78 -5.21 6.51 5.23
CA SER A 78 -6.10 7.31 4.41
C SER A 78 -5.46 7.59 3.07
N GLU A 79 -6.29 7.81 2.04
CA GLU A 79 -5.77 8.17 0.74
C GLU A 79 -4.99 9.48 0.83
N ASP A 80 -3.79 9.47 0.27
CA ASP A 80 -2.92 10.62 0.28
C ASP A 80 -3.35 11.58 -0.84
N SER A 81 -4.06 12.64 -0.46
CA SER A 81 -4.43 13.71 -1.39
C SER A 81 -3.29 14.67 -1.53
N ARG A 82 -2.48 14.49 -2.55
CA ARG A 82 -1.42 15.43 -2.83
C ARG A 82 -1.97 16.62 -3.60
N GLU A 83 -1.45 17.78 -3.30
CA GLU A 83 -1.78 18.97 -4.05
C GLU A 83 -1.41 18.79 -5.52
N GLY A 84 -2.36 19.05 -6.40
CA GLY A 84 -2.16 18.89 -7.82
C GLY A 84 -2.51 17.53 -8.38
N ASP A 85 -2.79 16.55 -7.54
CA ASP A 85 -3.26 15.25 -7.99
C ASP A 85 -4.70 15.36 -8.44
N GLU A 86 -5.02 14.74 -9.55
CA GLU A 86 -6.41 14.62 -9.95
C GLU A 86 -7.10 13.63 -9.01
N GLU A 87 -8.35 13.90 -8.69
CA GLU A 87 -9.13 12.97 -7.91
C GLU A 87 -9.28 11.67 -8.68
N PRO A 88 -8.89 10.54 -8.08
CA PRO A 88 -9.11 9.26 -8.73
C PRO A 88 -10.59 8.97 -8.87
N ALA A 89 -10.95 8.32 -9.94
CA ALA A 89 -12.32 7.88 -10.15
C ALA A 89 -12.58 6.69 -9.24
N GLY A 90 -13.35 6.88 -8.19
CA GLY A 90 -13.74 5.82 -7.28
C GLY A 90 -13.13 5.92 -5.90
N GLU A 91 -13.48 4.96 -5.06
CA GLU A 91 -13.03 4.91 -3.67
C GLU A 91 -11.64 4.26 -3.55
N PRO A 92 -10.85 4.63 -2.54
CA PRO A 92 -9.53 4.04 -2.33
C PRO A 92 -9.64 2.63 -1.73
N THR A 93 -10.02 1.67 -2.57
CA THR A 93 -10.25 0.29 -2.16
C THR A 93 -9.04 -0.61 -2.23
N SER A 94 -7.93 -0.13 -2.78
CA SER A 94 -6.70 -0.91 -2.86
C SER A 94 -5.72 -0.49 -1.78
N VAL A 95 -5.08 -1.49 -1.16
CA VAL A 95 -3.97 -1.27 -0.26
C VAL A 95 -2.70 -1.73 -0.96
N TYR A 96 -1.63 -0.96 -0.81
CA TYR A 96 -0.35 -1.30 -1.39
C TYR A 96 0.75 -1.14 -0.34
N ALA A 97 1.82 -1.87 -0.53
CA ALA A 97 3.00 -1.73 0.31
C ALA A 97 4.23 -1.90 -0.57
N TYR A 98 5.28 -1.14 -0.31
CA TYR A 98 6.54 -1.28 -1.03
C TYR A 98 7.72 -1.09 -0.10
N TRP A 99 8.84 -1.70 -0.47
CA TRP A 99 10.09 -1.55 0.26
C TRP A 99 10.71 -0.20 -0.13
N LYS A 100 10.87 0.70 0.84
CA LYS A 100 11.47 2.01 0.59
C LYS A 100 12.93 1.85 0.20
N ARG A 101 13.30 2.48 -0.91
CA ARG A 101 14.67 2.47 -1.41
C ARG A 101 15.12 3.91 -1.60
N GLY A 102 16.41 4.11 -1.90
CA GLY A 102 16.95 5.46 -2.07
C GLY A 102 16.29 6.28 -3.18
N HIS A 103 15.74 5.61 -4.19
CA HIS A 103 15.07 6.27 -5.31
C HIS A 103 13.55 6.44 -5.11
N THR A 104 12.96 5.85 -4.07
CA THR A 104 11.53 5.98 -3.82
C THR A 104 11.23 7.21 -2.97
N THR A 105 10.05 7.78 -3.17
CA THR A 105 9.59 8.97 -2.43
C THR A 105 8.30 8.62 -1.69
N PRO A 106 8.39 8.35 -0.38
CA PRO A 106 7.18 8.07 0.42
C PRO A 106 6.20 9.22 0.50
#